data_8b121633d0736edd91d162e664146224
#
_entry.id   8b121633d0736edd91d162e664146224
#
_cell.length_a   1.000
_cell.length_b   1.000
_cell.length_c   1.000
_cell.angle_alpha   90.00
_cell.angle_beta   90.00
_cell.angle_gamma   90.00
#
_symmetry.space_group_name_H-M   'P 1'
#
loop_
_entity.id
_entity.type
_entity.pdbx_description
1 polymer ?
#
loop_
_entity_poly.entity_id
_entity_poly.type
_entity_poly.pdbx_seq_one_letter_code
_entity_poly.pdbx_strand_id
1 'polypeptide(L)'
;MLNKIQPTPLYRLDNLSKHLGIDLWVKRDDLIPFYLGGNKVRKNLQILSDAPDSFDVLITNGGAESNHARVVALLGAQLGCKVELVLHGSKPVASQYNGNSYFLNASDAGTHYVESHQIAGKIAELKLSHESNDRKVLVVPGGAHSLSGSQAYASAFEELSFTPDKIIFASGTGGTQAGLIL
;
A
#
# COMPACT_ATOMS: atom_id res chain seq x y z
N MET A 1 -8.47 15.43 -4.38
CA MET A 1 -7.12 15.61 -5.00
C MET A 1 -6.15 14.68 -4.28
N LEU A 2 -5.37 13.88 -5.02
CA LEU A 2 -4.37 12.97 -4.42
C LEU A 2 -3.18 13.75 -3.84
N ASN A 3 -2.66 13.25 -2.72
CA ASN A 3 -1.46 13.80 -2.10
C ASN A 3 -0.23 13.53 -2.97
N LYS A 4 0.63 14.54 -3.14
CA LYS A 4 1.87 14.42 -3.89
C LYS A 4 3.03 14.14 -2.94
N ILE A 5 3.73 13.03 -3.14
CA ILE A 5 4.90 12.68 -2.34
C ILE A 5 6.08 13.54 -2.81
N GLN A 6 6.74 14.18 -1.86
CA GLN A 6 8.04 14.81 -2.08
C GLN A 6 9.16 13.78 -1.86
N PRO A 7 10.36 13.97 -2.41
CA PRO A 7 11.49 13.09 -2.12
C PRO A 7 11.67 12.90 -0.62
N THR A 8 11.72 11.63 -0.19
CA THR A 8 11.90 11.32 1.23
C THR A 8 13.37 11.47 1.65
N PRO A 9 13.64 11.79 2.92
CA PRO A 9 15.01 11.96 3.39
C PRO A 9 15.87 10.72 3.16
N LEU A 10 17.15 10.96 2.90
CA LEU A 10 18.20 9.94 2.79
C LEU A 10 19.28 10.28 3.82
N TYR A 11 19.46 9.44 4.83
CA TYR A 11 20.39 9.70 5.92
C TYR A 11 21.49 8.64 5.96
N ARG A 12 22.73 9.09 6.18
CA ARG A 12 23.82 8.20 6.55
C ARG A 12 23.69 7.77 8.02
N LEU A 13 23.84 6.50 8.28
CA LEU A 13 23.81 5.92 9.64
C LEU A 13 25.23 5.83 10.19
N ASP A 14 25.81 6.95 10.64
CA ASP A 14 27.24 7.07 10.96
C ASP A 14 27.76 6.03 11.97
N ASN A 15 27.05 5.85 13.08
CA ASN A 15 27.46 4.89 14.11
C ASN A 15 27.43 3.44 13.61
N LEU A 16 26.36 3.10 12.86
CA LEU A 16 26.22 1.74 12.33
C LEU A 16 27.18 1.51 11.16
N SER A 17 27.41 2.49 10.33
CA SER A 17 28.42 2.46 9.27
C SER A 17 29.81 2.19 9.83
N LYS A 18 30.19 2.91 10.87
CA LYS A 18 31.47 2.70 11.57
C LYS A 18 31.59 1.30 12.20
N HIS A 19 30.51 0.83 12.82
CA HIS A 19 30.49 -0.48 13.45
C HIS A 19 30.63 -1.62 12.44
N LEU A 20 29.98 -1.50 11.29
CA LEU A 20 29.96 -2.52 10.24
C LEU A 20 31.09 -2.40 9.20
N GLY A 21 31.83 -1.28 9.19
CA GLY A 21 32.90 -1.01 8.21
C GLY A 21 32.36 -0.79 6.79
N ILE A 22 31.14 -0.27 6.64
CA ILE A 22 30.49 0.00 5.35
C ILE A 22 29.81 1.37 5.38
N ASP A 23 29.54 1.97 4.21
CA ASP A 23 28.68 3.14 4.12
C ASP A 23 27.21 2.71 4.09
N LEU A 24 26.52 2.86 5.22
CA LEU A 24 25.13 2.50 5.35
C LEU A 24 24.23 3.74 5.35
N TRP A 25 23.25 3.73 4.46
CA TRP A 25 22.28 4.81 4.31
C TRP A 25 20.86 4.27 4.48
N VAL A 26 19.95 5.12 4.94
CA VAL A 26 18.54 4.78 5.06
C VAL A 26 17.68 5.79 4.30
N LYS A 27 16.85 5.26 3.38
CA LYS A 27 15.79 6.00 2.69
C LYS A 27 14.54 5.95 3.56
N ARG A 28 14.06 7.11 4.02
CA ARG A 28 13.05 7.24 5.07
C ARG A 28 11.63 7.36 4.51
N ASP A 29 11.15 6.34 3.80
CA ASP A 29 9.76 6.28 3.32
C ASP A 29 8.73 6.18 4.45
N ASP A 30 9.15 5.79 5.65
CA ASP A 30 8.34 5.87 6.86
C ASP A 30 7.97 7.30 7.26
N LEU A 31 8.72 8.29 6.78
CA LEU A 31 8.45 9.72 7.00
C LEU A 31 7.52 10.35 5.95
N ILE A 32 6.95 9.58 5.03
CA ILE A 32 5.88 10.09 4.17
C ILE A 32 4.71 10.51 5.06
N PRO A 33 4.26 11.79 5.03
CA PRO A 33 3.34 12.35 6.03
C PRO A 33 1.88 11.91 5.85
N PHE A 34 1.62 10.96 4.96
CA PHE A 34 0.27 10.50 4.64
C PHE A 34 0.11 9.02 4.99
N TYR A 35 -1.08 8.63 5.45
CA TYR A 35 -1.51 7.24 5.62
C TYR A 35 -0.52 6.36 6.41
N LEU A 36 0.22 6.99 7.35
CA LEU A 36 1.26 6.38 8.20
C LEU A 36 2.49 5.87 7.42
N GLY A 37 2.81 6.51 6.30
CA GLY A 37 4.05 6.30 5.57
C GLY A 37 4.28 4.92 4.97
N GLY A 38 5.47 4.74 4.45
CA GLY A 38 5.97 3.47 3.96
C GLY A 38 5.69 3.21 2.47
N ASN A 39 6.28 2.13 1.95
CA ASN A 39 6.25 1.78 0.53
C ASN A 39 4.84 1.64 -0.06
N LYS A 40 3.86 1.29 0.75
CA LYS A 40 2.47 1.12 0.28
C LYS A 40 1.82 2.45 -0.07
N VAL A 41 2.25 3.54 0.55
CA VAL A 41 1.76 4.89 0.21
C VAL A 41 2.20 5.26 -1.20
N ARG A 42 3.50 5.15 -1.54
CA ARG A 42 4.00 5.44 -2.89
C ARG A 42 3.25 4.64 -3.95
N LYS A 43 3.17 3.34 -3.75
CA LYS A 43 2.57 2.41 -4.70
C LYS A 43 1.09 2.66 -4.94
N ASN A 44 0.32 2.89 -3.88
CA ASN A 44 -1.12 3.13 -4.02
C ASN A 44 -1.40 4.51 -4.62
N LEU A 45 -0.65 5.55 -4.26
CA LEU A 45 -0.80 6.86 -4.88
C LEU A 45 -0.48 6.82 -6.38
N GLN A 46 0.53 6.06 -6.81
CA GLN A 46 0.84 5.87 -8.22
C GLN A 46 -0.30 5.15 -8.95
N ILE A 47 -0.80 4.04 -8.39
CA ILE A 47 -1.93 3.30 -8.98
C ILE A 47 -3.15 4.21 -9.14
N LEU A 48 -3.47 5.01 -8.12
CA LEU A 48 -4.61 5.93 -8.20
C LEU A 48 -4.38 7.10 -9.14
N SER A 49 -3.14 7.54 -9.32
CA SER A 49 -2.79 8.56 -10.32
C SER A 49 -2.97 8.06 -11.75
N ASP A 50 -2.75 6.79 -11.99
CA ASP A 50 -2.87 6.14 -13.30
C ASP A 50 -4.28 5.55 -13.53
N ALA A 51 -5.14 5.62 -12.53
CA ALA A 51 -6.52 5.10 -12.59
C ALA A 51 -7.43 6.01 -13.44
N PRO A 52 -8.59 5.51 -13.88
CA PRO A 52 -9.62 6.33 -14.51
C PRO A 52 -10.03 7.53 -13.65
N ASP A 53 -10.43 8.62 -14.27
CA ASP A 53 -10.75 9.89 -13.62
C ASP A 53 -11.81 9.80 -12.49
N SER A 54 -12.63 8.77 -12.50
CA SER A 54 -13.65 8.57 -11.47
C SER A 54 -13.88 7.09 -11.14
N PHE A 55 -13.98 6.81 -9.85
CA PHE A 55 -14.44 5.54 -9.28
C PHE A 55 -15.21 5.83 -7.98
N ASP A 56 -16.18 4.98 -7.68
CA ASP A 56 -17.04 5.12 -6.49
C ASP A 56 -16.63 4.15 -5.39
N VAL A 57 -15.95 3.05 -5.79
CA VAL A 57 -15.59 1.96 -4.89
C VAL A 57 -14.16 1.52 -5.14
N LEU A 58 -13.39 1.38 -4.07
CA LEU A 58 -12.08 0.71 -4.05
C LEU A 58 -12.24 -0.69 -3.47
N ILE A 59 -11.77 -1.71 -4.17
CA ILE A 59 -11.70 -3.07 -3.66
C ILE A 59 -10.25 -3.51 -3.60
N THR A 60 -9.81 -4.06 -2.49
CA THR A 60 -8.47 -4.66 -2.39
C THR A 60 -8.45 -5.85 -1.44
N ASN A 61 -7.31 -6.54 -1.38
CA ASN A 61 -7.10 -7.65 -0.46
C ASN A 61 -5.80 -7.54 0.33
N GLY A 62 -5.78 -8.23 1.47
CA GLY A 62 -4.61 -8.30 2.35
C GLY A 62 -4.87 -9.20 3.56
N GLY A 63 -3.92 -9.22 4.48
CA GLY A 63 -4.13 -9.80 5.81
C GLY A 63 -4.79 -8.78 6.77
N ALA A 64 -5.22 -9.26 7.94
CA ALA A 64 -5.83 -8.40 8.96
C ALA A 64 -4.93 -7.23 9.42
N GLU A 65 -3.60 -7.41 9.39
CA GLU A 65 -2.61 -6.39 9.75
C GLU A 65 -1.86 -5.85 8.51
N SER A 66 -2.51 -5.84 7.35
CA SER A 66 -1.89 -5.42 6.09
C SER A 66 -1.64 -3.92 6.05
N ASN A 67 -0.36 -3.52 5.86
CA ASN A 67 0.01 -2.14 5.56
C ASN A 67 -0.61 -1.61 4.27
N HIS A 68 -0.86 -2.51 3.30
CA HIS A 68 -1.51 -2.15 2.05
C HIS A 68 -3.00 -1.85 2.25
N ALA A 69 -3.72 -2.75 2.92
CA ALA A 69 -5.15 -2.57 3.21
C ALA A 69 -5.38 -1.28 4.02
N ARG A 70 -4.53 -0.99 5.03
CA ARG A 70 -4.57 0.27 5.77
C ARG A 70 -4.47 1.49 4.86
N VAL A 71 -3.50 1.52 3.95
CA VAL A 71 -3.34 2.66 3.04
C VAL A 71 -4.56 2.83 2.14
N VAL A 72 -5.09 1.74 1.57
CA VAL A 72 -6.30 1.81 0.71
C VAL A 72 -7.52 2.28 1.51
N ALA A 73 -7.69 1.80 2.74
CA ALA A 73 -8.78 2.22 3.63
C ALA A 73 -8.73 3.72 3.92
N LEU A 74 -7.56 4.24 4.30
CA LEU A 74 -7.38 5.66 4.61
C LEU A 74 -7.48 6.55 3.36
N LEU A 75 -7.00 6.08 2.21
CA LEU A 75 -7.18 6.76 0.92
C LEU A 75 -8.66 6.87 0.53
N GLY A 76 -9.40 5.77 0.67
CA GLY A 76 -10.83 5.77 0.37
C GLY A 76 -11.60 6.73 1.27
N ALA A 77 -11.30 6.75 2.56
CA ALA A 77 -11.89 7.71 3.51
C ALA A 77 -11.60 9.17 3.11
N GLN A 78 -10.35 9.48 2.72
CA GLN A 78 -9.99 10.83 2.24
C GLN A 78 -10.70 11.20 0.92
N LEU A 79 -10.85 10.26 0.01
CA LEU A 79 -11.46 10.49 -1.30
C LEU A 79 -13.00 10.48 -1.24
N GLY A 80 -13.59 10.05 -0.13
CA GLY A 80 -15.03 9.92 0.04
C GLY A 80 -15.62 8.77 -0.80
N CYS A 81 -14.81 7.78 -1.19
CA CYS A 81 -15.28 6.61 -1.90
C CYS A 81 -15.43 5.41 -0.96
N LYS A 82 -16.32 4.49 -1.32
CA LYS A 82 -16.50 3.26 -0.56
C LYS A 82 -15.28 2.36 -0.68
N VAL A 83 -14.89 1.69 0.41
CA VAL A 83 -13.80 0.72 0.40
C VAL A 83 -14.32 -0.64 0.83
N GLU A 84 -13.95 -1.69 0.07
CA GLU A 84 -14.19 -3.09 0.42
C GLU A 84 -12.84 -3.81 0.55
N LEU A 85 -12.59 -4.35 1.73
CA LEU A 85 -11.36 -5.06 2.08
C LEU A 85 -11.62 -6.55 2.19
N VAL A 86 -11.06 -7.32 1.28
CA VAL A 86 -11.11 -8.79 1.35
C VAL A 86 -9.88 -9.28 2.10
N LEU A 87 -10.08 -9.70 3.34
CA LEU A 87 -9.01 -10.00 4.28
C LEU A 87 -8.90 -11.51 4.53
N HIS A 88 -7.68 -12.03 4.48
CA HIS A 88 -7.38 -13.39 4.92
C HIS A 88 -6.87 -13.39 6.37
N GLY A 89 -7.08 -14.51 7.05
CA GLY A 89 -6.76 -14.66 8.46
C GLY A 89 -7.98 -14.49 9.35
N SER A 90 -7.77 -14.60 10.65
CA SER A 90 -8.84 -14.50 11.63
C SER A 90 -9.28 -13.05 11.81
N LYS A 91 -10.59 -12.83 11.89
CA LYS A 91 -11.13 -11.52 12.27
C LYS A 91 -10.75 -11.23 13.71
N PRO A 92 -10.06 -10.10 14.00
CA PRO A 92 -9.76 -9.70 15.36
C PRO A 92 -11.06 -9.47 16.16
N VAL A 93 -11.08 -9.84 17.44
CA VAL A 93 -12.18 -9.43 18.33
C VAL A 93 -12.09 -7.93 18.62
N ALA A 94 -13.22 -7.27 18.80
CA ALA A 94 -13.29 -5.81 18.92
C ALA A 94 -12.35 -5.22 19.99
N SER A 95 -12.15 -5.93 21.10
CA SER A 95 -11.23 -5.53 22.19
C SER A 95 -9.74 -5.68 21.85
N GLN A 96 -9.41 -6.28 20.70
CA GLN A 96 -8.04 -6.58 20.27
C GLN A 96 -7.61 -5.80 19.02
N TYR A 97 -8.43 -4.85 18.55
CA TYR A 97 -8.00 -3.97 17.48
C TYR A 97 -6.79 -3.15 17.92
N ASN A 98 -5.66 -3.40 17.26
CA ASN A 98 -4.42 -2.66 17.44
C ASN A 98 -3.69 -2.54 16.09
N GLY A 99 -2.58 -1.82 16.03
CA GLY A 99 -1.81 -1.70 14.80
C GLY A 99 -2.66 -1.31 13.59
N ASN A 100 -2.52 -2.04 12.49
CA ASN A 100 -3.26 -1.73 11.25
C ASN A 100 -4.74 -2.08 11.35
N SER A 101 -5.11 -3.13 12.07
CA SER A 101 -6.53 -3.52 12.23
C SER A 101 -7.36 -2.44 12.91
N TYR A 102 -6.77 -1.63 13.79
CA TYR A 102 -7.42 -0.45 14.36
C TYR A 102 -7.85 0.55 13.26
N PHE A 103 -6.94 0.88 12.34
CA PHE A 103 -7.23 1.81 11.24
C PHE A 103 -8.23 1.26 10.24
N LEU A 104 -8.17 -0.04 9.96
CA LEU A 104 -9.17 -0.69 9.09
C LEU A 104 -10.57 -0.57 9.69
N ASN A 105 -10.70 -0.79 10.99
CA ASN A 105 -11.98 -0.67 11.68
C ASN A 105 -12.46 0.78 11.80
N ALA A 106 -11.55 1.74 12.01
CA ALA A 106 -11.88 3.15 12.17
C ALA A 106 -12.17 3.87 10.83
N SER A 107 -11.79 3.30 9.70
CA SER A 107 -11.94 3.91 8.37
C SER A 107 -13.32 3.74 7.74
N ASP A 108 -14.25 3.07 8.38
CA ASP A 108 -15.58 2.70 7.83
C ASP A 108 -15.52 1.83 6.58
N ALA A 109 -14.38 1.18 6.32
CA ALA A 109 -14.24 0.23 5.23
C ALA A 109 -15.03 -1.06 5.50
N GLY A 110 -15.74 -1.56 4.49
CA GLY A 110 -16.34 -2.90 4.53
C GLY A 110 -15.25 -3.97 4.62
N THR A 111 -15.30 -4.82 5.64
CA THR A 111 -14.30 -5.89 5.85
C THR A 111 -14.91 -7.28 5.66
N HIS A 112 -14.32 -8.07 4.79
CA HIS A 112 -14.75 -9.42 4.44
C HIS A 112 -13.63 -10.41 4.75
N TYR A 113 -13.77 -11.17 5.84
CA TYR A 113 -12.79 -12.17 6.22
C TYR A 113 -13.09 -13.50 5.52
N VAL A 114 -12.12 -14.01 4.75
CA VAL A 114 -12.25 -15.21 3.95
C VAL A 114 -10.96 -16.04 4.00
N GLU A 115 -11.06 -17.30 3.63
CA GLU A 115 -9.87 -18.13 3.41
C GLU A 115 -9.10 -17.66 2.17
N SER A 116 -7.77 -17.85 2.15
CA SER A 116 -6.90 -17.33 1.08
C SER A 116 -7.35 -17.76 -0.33
N HIS A 117 -7.87 -18.98 -0.47
CA HIS A 117 -8.36 -19.49 -1.75
C HIS A 117 -9.68 -18.85 -2.22
N GLN A 118 -10.41 -18.18 -1.34
CA GLN A 118 -11.70 -17.53 -1.62
C GLN A 118 -11.54 -16.05 -2.02
N ILE A 119 -10.36 -15.46 -1.87
CA ILE A 119 -10.11 -14.03 -2.08
C ILE A 119 -10.57 -13.57 -3.47
N ALA A 120 -10.14 -14.28 -4.52
CA ALA A 120 -10.48 -13.90 -5.89
C ALA A 120 -11.99 -13.94 -6.16
N GLY A 121 -12.67 -14.99 -5.67
CA GLY A 121 -14.12 -15.12 -5.77
C GLY A 121 -14.85 -14.00 -5.04
N LYS A 122 -14.42 -13.65 -3.83
CA LYS A 122 -15.03 -12.58 -3.05
C LYS A 122 -14.83 -11.20 -3.69
N ILE A 123 -13.66 -10.93 -4.25
CA ILE A 123 -13.42 -9.70 -5.01
C ILE A 123 -14.36 -9.61 -6.22
N ALA A 124 -14.50 -10.71 -6.98
CA ALA A 124 -15.39 -10.75 -8.14
C ALA A 124 -16.86 -10.54 -7.76
N GLU A 125 -17.32 -11.18 -6.68
CA GLU A 125 -18.67 -11.00 -6.11
C GLU A 125 -18.95 -9.54 -5.75
N LEU A 126 -18.05 -8.91 -4.99
CA LEU A 126 -18.19 -7.53 -4.56
C LEU A 126 -18.18 -6.57 -5.75
N LYS A 127 -17.27 -6.78 -6.71
CA LYS A 127 -17.21 -6.00 -7.94
C LYS A 127 -18.52 -6.05 -8.69
N LEU A 128 -19.02 -7.25 -8.97
CA LEU A 128 -20.30 -7.45 -9.68
C LEU A 128 -21.46 -6.79 -8.93
N SER A 129 -21.52 -6.94 -7.60
CA SER A 129 -22.55 -6.34 -6.76
C SER A 129 -22.56 -4.82 -6.84
N HIS A 130 -21.40 -4.18 -6.88
CA HIS A 130 -21.32 -2.72 -7.02
C HIS A 130 -21.63 -2.27 -8.44
N GLU A 131 -21.10 -2.95 -9.46
CA GLU A 131 -21.33 -2.62 -10.86
C GLU A 131 -22.81 -2.80 -11.27
N SER A 132 -23.53 -3.78 -10.69
CA SER A 132 -24.98 -3.93 -10.91
C SER A 132 -25.83 -2.81 -10.29
N ASN A 133 -25.23 -1.95 -9.48
CA ASN A 133 -25.83 -0.73 -8.94
C ASN A 133 -25.21 0.55 -9.56
N ASP A 134 -24.72 0.45 -10.80
CA ASP A 134 -24.14 1.55 -11.58
C ASP A 134 -22.94 2.24 -10.91
N ARG A 135 -22.22 1.55 -9.99
CA ARG A 135 -21.03 2.08 -9.35
C ARG A 135 -19.77 1.68 -10.10
N LYS A 136 -18.87 2.62 -10.31
CA LYS A 136 -17.57 2.38 -10.90
C LYS A 136 -16.62 1.80 -9.86
N VAL A 137 -16.08 0.61 -10.14
CA VAL A 137 -15.22 -0.12 -9.22
C VAL A 137 -13.78 -0.10 -9.69
N LEU A 138 -12.86 0.32 -8.83
CA LEU A 138 -11.43 0.16 -9.00
C LEU A 138 -10.92 -0.96 -8.09
N VAL A 139 -10.43 -2.03 -8.68
CA VAL A 139 -9.76 -3.12 -7.93
C VAL A 139 -8.26 -2.83 -7.88
N VAL A 140 -7.76 -2.62 -6.67
CA VAL A 140 -6.33 -2.43 -6.41
C VAL A 140 -5.72 -3.78 -6.00
N PRO A 141 -4.75 -4.32 -6.76
CA PRO A 141 -4.15 -5.61 -6.44
C PRO A 141 -3.50 -5.64 -5.05
N GLY A 142 -3.60 -6.78 -4.35
CA GLY A 142 -3.00 -6.96 -3.03
C GLY A 142 -1.53 -6.56 -2.98
N GLY A 143 -1.14 -5.80 -1.95
CA GLY A 143 0.21 -5.24 -1.84
C GLY A 143 0.56 -4.18 -2.89
N ALA A 144 -0.41 -3.68 -3.65
CA ALA A 144 -0.22 -2.79 -4.80
C ALA A 144 0.76 -3.39 -5.83
N HIS A 145 0.60 -4.70 -6.11
CA HIS A 145 1.45 -5.44 -7.02
C HIS A 145 0.94 -5.30 -8.46
N SER A 146 1.39 -4.26 -9.15
CA SER A 146 1.09 -3.94 -10.54
C SER A 146 2.25 -3.21 -11.18
N LEU A 147 2.25 -3.04 -12.50
CA LEU A 147 3.25 -2.24 -13.21
C LEU A 147 3.28 -0.81 -12.67
N SER A 148 2.14 -0.15 -12.59
CA SER A 148 1.99 1.18 -12.02
C SER A 148 2.54 1.27 -10.59
N GLY A 149 2.14 0.33 -9.70
CA GLY A 149 2.66 0.28 -8.33
C GLY A 149 4.18 0.04 -8.27
N SER A 150 4.77 -0.64 -9.25
CA SER A 150 6.22 -0.85 -9.33
C SER A 150 6.94 0.42 -9.81
N GLN A 151 6.40 1.14 -10.77
CA GLN A 151 6.94 2.42 -11.26
C GLN A 151 7.16 3.46 -10.15
N ALA A 152 6.33 3.43 -9.10
CA ALA A 152 6.53 4.26 -7.91
C ALA A 152 7.91 4.06 -7.25
N TYR A 153 8.52 2.88 -7.44
CA TYR A 153 9.85 2.61 -6.90
C TYR A 153 10.99 2.81 -7.92
N ALA A 154 10.72 2.77 -9.20
CA ALA A 154 11.64 3.34 -10.20
C ALA A 154 11.85 4.83 -9.93
N SER A 155 10.76 5.60 -9.76
CA SER A 155 10.85 7.03 -9.40
C SER A 155 11.47 7.27 -8.01
N ALA A 156 11.25 6.39 -7.03
CA ALA A 156 11.89 6.51 -5.72
C ALA A 156 13.40 6.26 -5.77
N PHE A 157 13.87 5.45 -6.71
CA PHE A 157 15.29 5.23 -6.96
C PHE A 157 15.96 6.51 -7.50
N GLU A 158 15.28 7.25 -8.37
CA GLU A 158 15.77 8.53 -8.91
C GLU A 158 15.93 9.63 -7.83
N GLU A 159 15.32 9.46 -6.66
CA GLU A 159 15.52 10.35 -5.52
C GLU A 159 16.88 10.15 -4.82
N LEU A 160 17.63 9.10 -5.15
CA LEU A 160 18.95 8.86 -4.55
C LEU A 160 19.99 9.81 -5.17
N SER A 161 20.83 10.38 -4.32
CA SER A 161 21.91 11.28 -4.74
C SER A 161 23.17 10.53 -5.23
N PHE A 162 23.16 9.21 -5.17
CA PHE A 162 24.25 8.32 -5.62
C PHE A 162 23.69 6.94 -5.95
N THR A 163 24.44 6.15 -6.70
CA THR A 163 24.11 4.75 -7.00
C THR A 163 24.68 3.84 -5.91
N PRO A 164 23.85 3.15 -5.11
CA PRO A 164 24.34 2.23 -4.09
C PRO A 164 24.80 0.91 -4.69
N ASP A 165 25.82 0.28 -4.09
CA ASP A 165 26.26 -1.07 -4.48
C ASP A 165 25.21 -2.14 -4.14
N LYS A 166 24.43 -1.91 -3.07
CA LYS A 166 23.39 -2.83 -2.59
C LYS A 166 22.21 -2.07 -2.03
N ILE A 167 21.00 -2.57 -2.30
CA ILE A 167 19.75 -2.08 -1.69
C ILE A 167 19.14 -3.21 -0.88
N ILE A 168 18.83 -2.94 0.38
CA ILE A 168 18.19 -3.88 1.30
C ILE A 168 16.79 -3.36 1.63
N PHE A 169 15.78 -4.18 1.45
CA PHE A 169 14.39 -3.84 1.73
C PHE A 169 13.57 -5.09 2.03
N ALA A 170 12.41 -4.91 2.68
CA ALA A 170 11.47 -6.00 2.92
C ALA A 170 10.68 -6.31 1.65
N SER A 171 10.77 -7.53 1.14
CA SER A 171 10.02 -8.01 -0.03
C SER A 171 8.90 -8.96 0.39
N GLY A 172 7.67 -8.64 -0.01
CA GLY A 172 6.50 -9.52 0.12
C GLY A 172 6.00 -9.91 -1.27
N THR A 173 5.16 -9.07 -1.90
CA THR A 173 4.60 -9.33 -3.24
C THR A 173 5.57 -9.06 -4.40
N GLY A 174 6.80 -8.62 -4.13
CA GLY A 174 7.82 -8.35 -5.14
C GLY A 174 7.69 -7.00 -5.88
N GLY A 175 6.57 -6.28 -5.76
CA GLY A 175 6.36 -5.06 -6.55
C GLY A 175 7.33 -3.90 -6.23
N THR A 176 7.83 -3.78 -5.01
CA THR A 176 8.90 -2.83 -4.67
C THR A 176 10.22 -3.26 -5.32
N GLN A 177 10.53 -4.55 -5.27
CA GLN A 177 11.70 -5.12 -5.91
C GLN A 177 11.69 -4.87 -7.42
N ALA A 178 10.57 -5.17 -8.08
CA ALA A 178 10.43 -4.94 -9.50
C ALA A 178 10.71 -3.48 -9.88
N GLY A 179 10.17 -2.52 -9.12
CA GLY A 179 10.41 -1.10 -9.38
C GLY A 179 11.86 -0.64 -9.13
N LEU A 180 12.59 -1.29 -8.22
CA LEU A 180 14.01 -0.98 -7.97
C LEU A 180 14.95 -1.61 -9.01
N ILE A 181 14.46 -2.52 -9.86
CA ILE A 181 15.23 -3.19 -10.94
C ILE A 181 14.96 -2.54 -12.30
N LEU A 182 13.81 -1.87 -12.46
CA LEU A 182 13.46 -1.12 -13.67
C LEU A 182 14.42 0.05 -13.92
#